data_8af300e5e22f2d6b733ae22098e0e3c2
#
_entry.id   8af300e5e22f2d6b733ae22098e0e3c2
#
_cell.length_a   1.000
_cell.length_b   1.000
_cell.length_c   1.000
_cell.angle_alpha   90.00
_cell.angle_beta   90.00
_cell.angle_gamma   90.00
#
_symmetry.space_group_name_H-M   'P 1'
#
loop_
_entity.id
_entity.type
_entity.pdbx_description
1 polymer ?
#
loop_
_entity_poly.entity_id
_entity_poly.type
_entity_poly.pdbx_seq_one_letter_code
_entity_poly.pdbx_strand_id
1 'polypeptide(L)'
;MRICQLPSGFLGFVAMAPAIALAGIPAGLTLQRFPNDSTEFSLPIGIQAPDDGSGRVFIIERCNDIVIVKNGAVLPTPFVSIATACSSEQGILGLAFDPDYATNGTFYVTYTAPDSDPSLGSSNDQVLARYTVSAGNPDVANPNGTVILRVPDIADNHNGGDLHFDSQGYLNWSMGDGGVQGDPNGFAQCTGRKKADNNPDSCHSTSGSGPTYYLLGKIIRLDVHSTTASAPANFCGVAQGGPAPYAIPPGNPFADVGQHPQDCAEIFNWGFRNPFRFSIDRETGDMLIGDVGQNSYEEVSFQPAGSAGQNFQWNECEGFHTYPGGGTPCAGPAGSIPPKLDYSHSVGCAIVGGYVYRGPIVAFQGQYVFSDNCSGDIYVVSNADGGVSPWTYQTMSGTPGMSTYSFGEDAQGNLYVADGNGPVYVFHSDSGADLIFANGFDP
;
A
#
# COMPACT_ATOMS: atom_id res chain seq x y z
N MET A 1 63.28 -6.00 -50.85
CA MET A 1 61.88 -5.96 -51.25
C MET A 1 61.00 -6.23 -50.02
N ARG A 2 60.53 -5.18 -49.28
CA ARG A 2 59.71 -5.29 -48.06
C ARG A 2 58.33 -4.77 -48.44
N ILE A 3 57.35 -5.62 -48.34
CA ILE A 3 55.92 -5.31 -48.54
C ILE A 3 55.35 -4.83 -47.24
N CYS A 4 54.90 -3.56 -47.20
CA CYS A 4 54.10 -3.01 -46.09
C CYS A 4 52.68 -3.52 -46.22
N GLN A 5 52.17 -4.19 -45.14
CA GLN A 5 50.74 -4.45 -44.95
C GLN A 5 50.10 -3.31 -44.16
N LEU A 6 49.01 -2.76 -44.68
CA LEU A 6 48.14 -1.80 -44.04
C LEU A 6 47.15 -2.53 -43.09
N PRO A 7 46.81 -1.97 -41.92
CA PRO A 7 45.85 -2.58 -41.04
C PRO A 7 44.42 -2.26 -41.49
N SER A 8 43.58 -3.33 -41.50
CA SER A 8 42.14 -3.28 -41.74
C SER A 8 41.43 -2.49 -40.65
N GLY A 9 40.75 -1.42 -41.03
CA GLY A 9 39.90 -0.65 -40.11
C GLY A 9 38.67 -1.45 -39.71
N PHE A 10 38.47 -1.61 -38.41
CA PHE A 10 37.22 -2.03 -37.83
C PHE A 10 36.22 -0.86 -37.89
N LEU A 11 35.19 -0.95 -38.72
CA LEU A 11 34.00 -0.10 -38.63
C LEU A 11 33.19 -0.62 -37.42
N GLY A 12 33.27 0.09 -36.30
CA GLY A 12 32.37 -0.11 -35.17
C GLY A 12 30.98 0.39 -35.53
N PHE A 13 30.05 -0.54 -35.68
CA PHE A 13 28.62 -0.20 -35.66
C PHE A 13 28.26 0.26 -34.23
N VAL A 14 28.07 1.55 -34.04
CA VAL A 14 27.37 2.08 -32.88
C VAL A 14 25.89 1.76 -33.08
N ALA A 15 25.41 0.72 -32.44
CA ALA A 15 23.97 0.50 -32.30
C ALA A 15 23.41 1.66 -31.50
N MET A 16 22.73 2.58 -32.13
CA MET A 16 21.84 3.52 -31.43
C MET A 16 20.73 2.68 -30.81
N ALA A 17 20.72 2.60 -29.48
CA ALA A 17 19.53 2.15 -28.78
C ALA A 17 18.36 3.09 -29.17
N PRO A 18 17.16 2.55 -29.49
CA PRO A 18 16.03 3.40 -29.76
C PRO A 18 15.79 4.27 -28.52
N ALA A 19 15.71 5.58 -28.71
CA ALA A 19 15.20 6.48 -27.70
C ALA A 19 13.75 6.03 -27.42
N ILE A 20 13.52 5.44 -26.26
CA ILE A 20 12.16 5.16 -25.77
C ILE A 20 11.55 6.55 -25.58
N ALA A 21 10.66 6.93 -26.48
CA ALA A 21 9.82 8.10 -26.29
C ALA A 21 9.03 7.83 -25.00
N LEU A 22 9.15 8.72 -24.01
CA LEU A 22 8.31 8.70 -22.82
C LEU A 22 6.86 8.70 -23.31
N ALA A 23 6.16 7.61 -23.13
CA ALA A 23 4.76 7.51 -23.47
C ALA A 23 4.01 8.49 -22.57
N GLY A 24 3.41 9.52 -23.16
CA GLY A 24 2.48 10.41 -22.46
C GLY A 24 1.18 9.69 -22.11
N ILE A 25 0.33 10.36 -21.34
CA ILE A 25 -1.05 9.85 -21.07
C ILE A 25 -1.73 9.55 -22.40
N PRO A 26 -2.28 8.34 -22.62
CA PRO A 26 -2.93 7.98 -23.88
C PRO A 26 -4.10 8.90 -24.19
N ALA A 27 -4.22 9.29 -25.46
CA ALA A 27 -5.37 10.07 -25.92
C ALA A 27 -6.66 9.23 -25.78
N GLY A 28 -7.73 9.86 -25.28
CA GLY A 28 -9.01 9.18 -25.05
C GLY A 28 -9.08 8.32 -23.79
N LEU A 29 -8.06 8.40 -22.92
CA LEU A 29 -8.13 7.80 -21.59
C LEU A 29 -9.12 8.59 -20.73
N THR A 30 -10.11 7.91 -20.17
CA THR A 30 -11.19 8.49 -19.36
C THR A 30 -11.46 7.66 -18.11
N LEU A 31 -12.29 8.16 -17.22
CA LEU A 31 -12.83 7.45 -16.07
C LEU A 31 -14.32 7.18 -16.29
N GLN A 32 -14.73 5.94 -16.25
CA GLN A 32 -16.11 5.50 -16.33
C GLN A 32 -16.63 5.07 -14.97
N ARG A 33 -17.87 5.42 -14.62
CA ARG A 33 -18.49 4.98 -13.35
C ARG A 33 -18.67 3.46 -13.34
N PHE A 34 -18.41 2.87 -12.19
CA PHE A 34 -18.49 1.44 -11.96
C PHE A 34 -19.42 1.11 -10.78
N PRO A 35 -20.28 0.11 -10.87
CA PRO A 35 -20.57 -0.72 -12.06
C PRO A 35 -21.51 -0.05 -13.05
N ASN A 36 -22.07 1.13 -12.74
CA ASN A 36 -22.95 1.93 -13.58
C ASN A 36 -23.08 3.38 -13.05
N ASP A 37 -23.70 4.26 -13.80
CA ASP A 37 -23.79 5.69 -13.52
C ASP A 37 -24.57 6.08 -12.24
N SER A 38 -25.37 5.19 -11.69
CA SER A 38 -26.23 5.46 -10.52
C SER A 38 -25.79 4.78 -9.24
N THR A 39 -24.75 3.95 -9.27
CA THR A 39 -24.28 3.24 -8.07
C THR A 39 -23.42 4.16 -7.21
N GLU A 40 -23.74 4.19 -5.92
CA GLU A 40 -23.00 4.87 -4.87
C GLU A 40 -22.65 3.86 -3.78
N PHE A 41 -21.43 3.96 -3.23
CA PHE A 41 -20.95 3.18 -2.10
C PHE A 41 -20.80 4.07 -0.87
N SER A 42 -20.78 3.49 0.31
CA SER A 42 -20.64 4.25 1.55
C SER A 42 -19.18 4.43 1.93
N LEU A 43 -18.59 5.61 1.62
CA LEU A 43 -17.17 5.90 1.88
C LEU A 43 -16.25 4.79 1.34
N PRO A 44 -16.23 4.54 0.03
CA PRO A 44 -15.39 3.48 -0.52
C PRO A 44 -13.90 3.83 -0.32
N ILE A 45 -13.15 2.91 0.29
CA ILE A 45 -11.75 3.13 0.67
C ILE A 45 -10.80 2.05 0.11
N GLY A 46 -11.32 1.04 -0.55
CA GLY A 46 -10.52 -0.01 -1.17
C GLY A 46 -11.29 -0.79 -2.20
N ILE A 47 -10.60 -1.26 -3.21
CA ILE A 47 -11.14 -2.10 -4.28
C ILE A 47 -10.18 -3.27 -4.47
N GLN A 48 -10.70 -4.50 -4.42
CA GLN A 48 -9.89 -5.69 -4.58
C GLN A 48 -10.67 -6.76 -5.37
N ALA A 49 -9.96 -7.58 -6.11
CA ALA A 49 -10.56 -8.74 -6.77
C ALA A 49 -9.65 -9.96 -6.67
N PRO A 50 -10.17 -11.13 -6.25
CA PRO A 50 -9.37 -12.35 -6.25
C PRO A 50 -9.19 -12.87 -7.67
N ASP A 51 -8.06 -13.52 -7.93
CA ASP A 51 -7.84 -14.28 -9.16
C ASP A 51 -8.43 -15.70 -9.03
N ASP A 52 -9.76 -15.77 -8.90
CA ASP A 52 -10.53 -17.01 -8.74
C ASP A 52 -11.41 -17.34 -9.96
N GLY A 53 -11.31 -16.55 -11.03
CA GLY A 53 -12.11 -16.68 -12.23
C GLY A 53 -13.59 -16.28 -12.08
N SER A 54 -14.00 -15.73 -10.93
CA SER A 54 -15.41 -15.37 -10.66
C SER A 54 -15.82 -14.02 -11.26
N GLY A 55 -14.87 -13.15 -11.57
CA GLY A 55 -15.10 -11.78 -12.02
C GLY A 55 -15.76 -10.87 -10.97
N ARG A 56 -15.67 -11.24 -9.69
CA ARG A 56 -16.16 -10.42 -8.57
C ARG A 56 -15.18 -9.30 -8.27
N VAL A 57 -15.72 -8.10 -8.02
CA VAL A 57 -14.96 -6.96 -7.49
C VAL A 57 -15.50 -6.63 -6.11
N PHE A 58 -14.62 -6.52 -5.14
CA PHE A 58 -14.95 -6.26 -3.74
C PHE A 58 -14.64 -4.81 -3.42
N ILE A 59 -15.63 -4.10 -2.88
CA ILE A 59 -15.49 -2.71 -2.47
C ILE A 59 -15.54 -2.66 -0.94
N ILE A 60 -14.51 -2.05 -0.36
CA ILE A 60 -14.45 -1.79 1.09
C ILE A 60 -15.22 -0.50 1.35
N GLU A 61 -16.35 -0.62 2.05
CA GLU A 61 -17.05 0.50 2.65
C GLU A 61 -16.50 0.72 4.06
N ARG A 62 -15.80 1.83 4.24
CA ARG A 62 -14.92 2.07 5.39
C ARG A 62 -15.52 1.72 6.76
N CYS A 63 -16.80 2.00 6.95
CA CYS A 63 -17.40 2.00 8.28
C CYS A 63 -18.19 0.73 8.64
N ASN A 64 -18.14 -0.36 7.91
CA ASN A 64 -18.73 -1.64 8.39
C ASN A 64 -18.64 -2.78 7.39
N ASP A 65 -18.74 -2.52 6.10
CA ASP A 65 -19.05 -3.58 5.15
C ASP A 65 -17.99 -3.73 4.06
N ILE A 66 -17.83 -4.96 3.62
CA ILE A 66 -17.21 -5.25 2.33
C ILE A 66 -18.32 -5.79 1.43
N VAL A 67 -18.59 -5.11 0.32
CA VAL A 67 -19.63 -5.49 -0.63
C VAL A 67 -19.05 -6.05 -1.91
N ILE A 68 -19.86 -6.82 -2.66
CA ILE A 68 -19.45 -7.43 -3.93
C ILE A 68 -20.21 -6.80 -5.08
N VAL A 69 -19.47 -6.41 -6.12
CA VAL A 69 -20.02 -6.18 -7.47
C VAL A 69 -19.81 -7.46 -8.28
N LYS A 70 -20.91 -7.98 -8.85
CA LYS A 70 -20.92 -9.20 -9.66
C LYS A 70 -21.90 -9.05 -10.81
N ASN A 71 -21.47 -9.35 -12.03
CA ASN A 71 -22.29 -9.22 -13.23
C ASN A 71 -22.93 -7.80 -13.38
N GLY A 72 -22.17 -6.73 -13.10
CA GLY A 72 -22.62 -5.36 -13.26
C GLY A 72 -23.54 -4.82 -12.17
N ALA A 73 -23.71 -5.55 -11.06
CA ALA A 73 -24.57 -5.11 -9.98
C ALA A 73 -23.96 -5.38 -8.60
N VAL A 74 -24.24 -4.50 -7.65
CA VAL A 74 -23.91 -4.71 -6.24
C VAL A 74 -24.82 -5.79 -5.69
N LEU A 75 -24.26 -6.82 -5.05
CA LEU A 75 -25.04 -7.85 -4.40
C LEU A 75 -25.80 -7.28 -3.18
N PRO A 76 -27.06 -7.72 -2.92
CA PRO A 76 -27.88 -7.13 -1.86
C PRO A 76 -27.42 -7.49 -0.43
N THR A 77 -26.55 -8.48 -0.30
CA THR A 77 -25.98 -8.91 0.99
C THR A 77 -24.50 -8.59 0.98
N PRO A 78 -23.96 -7.88 2.00
CA PRO A 78 -22.53 -7.70 2.15
C PRO A 78 -21.77 -9.03 2.17
N PHE A 79 -20.55 -9.04 1.64
CA PHE A 79 -19.64 -10.18 1.76
C PHE A 79 -19.31 -10.47 3.22
N VAL A 80 -18.99 -9.42 3.96
CA VAL A 80 -18.78 -9.47 5.41
C VAL A 80 -19.07 -8.10 6.01
N SER A 81 -19.65 -8.10 7.21
CA SER A 81 -19.80 -6.92 8.05
C SER A 81 -18.89 -7.04 9.27
N ILE A 82 -18.04 -6.04 9.50
CA ILE A 82 -17.06 -6.03 10.58
C ILE A 82 -17.30 -4.79 11.44
N ALA A 83 -17.56 -4.98 12.71
CA ALA A 83 -17.66 -3.89 13.66
C ALA A 83 -16.28 -3.21 13.80
N THR A 84 -16.23 -1.91 13.61
CA THR A 84 -15.00 -1.11 13.65
C THR A 84 -15.26 0.26 14.24
N ALA A 85 -14.24 0.90 14.84
CA ALA A 85 -14.26 2.34 15.04
C ALA A 85 -14.23 3.03 13.67
N CYS A 86 -14.90 4.18 13.53
CA CYS A 86 -15.03 4.88 12.26
C CYS A 86 -14.99 6.40 12.42
N SER A 87 -13.98 6.90 13.12
CA SER A 87 -13.67 8.32 13.27
C SER A 87 -12.44 8.64 12.41
N SER A 88 -12.29 9.87 11.95
CA SER A 88 -11.11 10.31 11.20
C SER A 88 -10.72 9.34 10.07
N GLU A 89 -9.55 8.70 10.14
CA GLU A 89 -9.09 7.68 9.18
C GLU A 89 -9.50 6.26 9.55
N GLN A 90 -10.09 6.04 10.71
CA GLN A 90 -10.48 4.72 11.21
C GLN A 90 -11.52 4.03 10.34
N GLY A 91 -11.57 2.71 10.41
CA GLY A 91 -12.52 1.90 9.66
C GLY A 91 -12.00 0.51 9.31
N ILE A 92 -12.61 -0.13 8.34
CA ILE A 92 -12.02 -1.23 7.58
C ILE A 92 -11.07 -0.59 6.57
N LEU A 93 -9.77 -0.90 6.64
CA LEU A 93 -8.74 -0.14 5.93
C LEU A 93 -8.07 -0.92 4.80
N GLY A 94 -8.01 -2.25 4.90
CA GLY A 94 -7.38 -3.09 3.89
C GLY A 94 -8.04 -4.47 3.75
N LEU A 95 -7.95 -5.03 2.56
CA LEU A 95 -8.40 -6.37 2.20
C LEU A 95 -7.34 -7.00 1.30
N ALA A 96 -6.91 -8.21 1.63
CA ALA A 96 -6.06 -9.01 0.75
C ALA A 96 -6.61 -10.44 0.66
N PHE A 97 -6.76 -10.94 -0.55
CA PHE A 97 -7.09 -12.34 -0.78
C PHE A 97 -5.82 -13.19 -0.69
N ASP A 98 -5.93 -14.34 -0.02
CA ASP A 98 -4.85 -15.33 0.00
C ASP A 98 -4.45 -15.70 -1.44
N PRO A 99 -3.15 -15.89 -1.76
CA PRO A 99 -2.75 -16.35 -3.09
C PRO A 99 -3.46 -17.62 -3.56
N ASP A 100 -3.84 -18.49 -2.62
CA ASP A 100 -4.60 -19.71 -2.89
C ASP A 100 -6.12 -19.55 -2.64
N TYR A 101 -6.65 -18.32 -2.62
CA TYR A 101 -8.05 -18.03 -2.30
C TYR A 101 -9.05 -18.86 -3.12
N ALA A 102 -8.78 -19.09 -4.40
CA ALA A 102 -9.62 -19.91 -5.27
C ALA A 102 -9.87 -21.32 -4.72
N THR A 103 -8.96 -21.85 -3.89
CA THR A 103 -9.03 -23.20 -3.32
C THR A 103 -9.33 -23.21 -1.83
N ASN A 104 -8.83 -22.24 -1.07
CA ASN A 104 -8.95 -22.22 0.40
C ASN A 104 -9.99 -21.21 0.93
N GLY A 105 -10.44 -20.27 0.09
CA GLY A 105 -11.43 -19.26 0.46
C GLY A 105 -10.97 -18.31 1.56
N THR A 106 -9.66 -18.21 1.81
CA THR A 106 -9.07 -17.40 2.88
C THR A 106 -8.80 -15.97 2.40
N PHE A 107 -9.05 -14.99 3.27
CA PHE A 107 -8.71 -13.59 3.04
C PHE A 107 -8.38 -12.90 4.36
N TYR A 108 -7.73 -11.75 4.27
CA TYR A 108 -7.24 -10.97 5.39
C TYR A 108 -7.81 -9.56 5.34
N VAL A 109 -8.15 -9.02 6.51
CA VAL A 109 -8.72 -7.68 6.64
C VAL A 109 -7.99 -6.94 7.76
N THR A 110 -7.66 -5.67 7.51
CA THR A 110 -7.23 -4.73 8.53
C THR A 110 -8.36 -3.78 8.87
N TYR A 111 -8.52 -3.50 10.16
CA TYR A 111 -9.52 -2.58 10.65
C TYR A 111 -9.12 -2.00 12.01
N THR A 112 -9.72 -0.89 12.41
CA THR A 112 -9.55 -0.34 13.76
C THR A 112 -10.52 -0.98 14.74
N ALA A 113 -10.03 -1.34 15.93
CA ALA A 113 -10.80 -2.03 16.95
C ALA A 113 -12.05 -1.23 17.33
N PRO A 114 -13.24 -1.87 17.45
CA PRO A 114 -14.43 -1.18 17.88
C PRO A 114 -14.42 -0.94 19.40
N ASP A 115 -14.98 0.19 19.86
CA ASP A 115 -15.20 0.46 21.29
C ASP A 115 -16.04 -0.60 21.99
N SER A 116 -16.87 -1.31 21.23
CA SER A 116 -17.77 -2.36 21.74
C SER A 116 -17.05 -3.66 22.11
N ASP A 117 -15.80 -3.84 21.68
CA ASP A 117 -15.01 -5.06 21.99
C ASP A 117 -13.64 -4.71 22.62
N PRO A 118 -13.61 -4.49 23.96
CA PRO A 118 -12.35 -4.17 24.65
C PRO A 118 -11.32 -5.30 24.63
N SER A 119 -11.65 -6.51 24.18
CA SER A 119 -10.66 -7.58 23.99
C SER A 119 -9.73 -7.30 22.83
N LEU A 120 -10.13 -6.44 21.89
CA LEU A 120 -9.33 -5.97 20.76
C LEU A 120 -8.50 -4.72 21.09
N GLY A 121 -8.57 -4.19 22.31
CA GLY A 121 -7.80 -3.04 22.78
C GLY A 121 -8.60 -1.75 22.85
N SER A 122 -7.99 -0.61 22.52
CA SER A 122 -8.66 0.68 22.38
C SER A 122 -9.22 0.84 20.96
N SER A 123 -10.14 1.79 20.77
CA SER A 123 -10.69 2.12 19.45
C SER A 123 -9.67 2.65 18.44
N ASN A 124 -8.47 3.02 18.89
CA ASN A 124 -7.39 3.40 17.99
C ASN A 124 -6.56 2.20 17.52
N ASP A 125 -6.57 1.08 18.26
CA ASP A 125 -5.73 -0.07 17.96
C ASP A 125 -6.08 -0.68 16.60
N GLN A 126 -5.06 -1.03 15.83
CA GLN A 126 -5.22 -1.63 14.53
C GLN A 126 -5.19 -3.15 14.64
N VAL A 127 -6.04 -3.82 13.89
CA VAL A 127 -6.25 -5.27 13.92
C VAL A 127 -6.06 -5.85 12.53
N LEU A 128 -5.23 -6.88 12.41
CA LEU A 128 -5.17 -7.78 11.27
C LEU A 128 -5.89 -9.08 11.62
N ALA A 129 -6.91 -9.44 10.86
CA ALA A 129 -7.65 -10.68 11.06
C ALA A 129 -7.78 -11.51 9.77
N ARG A 130 -7.77 -12.82 9.95
CA ARG A 130 -8.01 -13.81 8.89
C ARG A 130 -9.46 -14.25 8.91
N TYR A 131 -10.08 -14.26 7.74
CA TYR A 131 -11.43 -14.72 7.49
C TYR A 131 -11.45 -15.85 6.46
N THR A 132 -12.59 -16.51 6.34
CA THR A 132 -12.84 -17.51 5.30
C THR A 132 -14.22 -17.31 4.69
N VAL A 133 -14.35 -17.71 3.43
CA VAL A 133 -15.65 -17.78 2.74
C VAL A 133 -16.55 -18.82 3.40
N SER A 134 -17.85 -18.60 3.43
CA SER A 134 -18.79 -19.60 3.94
C SER A 134 -18.87 -20.82 3.00
N ALA A 135 -18.96 -22.01 3.56
CA ALA A 135 -18.97 -23.25 2.79
C ALA A 135 -20.17 -23.39 1.83
N GLY A 136 -21.26 -22.66 2.08
CA GLY A 136 -22.50 -22.77 1.31
C GLY A 136 -22.71 -21.67 0.26
N ASN A 137 -21.96 -20.57 0.35
CA ASN A 137 -22.12 -19.42 -0.55
C ASN A 137 -20.79 -18.67 -0.69
N PRO A 138 -20.16 -18.68 -1.88
CA PRO A 138 -18.90 -17.98 -2.10
C PRO A 138 -19.03 -16.45 -2.06
N ASP A 139 -20.24 -15.92 -2.11
CA ASP A 139 -20.50 -14.49 -2.06
C ASP A 139 -20.77 -13.98 -0.62
N VAL A 140 -20.57 -14.82 0.41
CA VAL A 140 -20.72 -14.47 1.84
C VAL A 140 -19.58 -15.09 2.63
N ALA A 141 -18.92 -14.33 3.49
CA ALA A 141 -17.89 -14.82 4.38
C ALA A 141 -18.47 -15.34 5.72
N ASN A 142 -17.70 -16.15 6.42
CA ASN A 142 -17.93 -16.43 7.83
C ASN A 142 -17.75 -15.12 8.64
N PRO A 143 -18.70 -14.74 9.51
CA PRO A 143 -18.64 -13.43 10.16
C PRO A 143 -17.55 -13.31 11.23
N ASN A 144 -17.03 -14.43 11.72
CA ASN A 144 -16.03 -14.45 12.80
C ASN A 144 -14.63 -14.60 12.23
N GLY A 145 -13.85 -13.52 12.24
CA GLY A 145 -12.44 -13.54 11.90
C GLY A 145 -11.58 -14.09 13.04
N THR A 146 -10.39 -14.58 12.70
CA THR A 146 -9.35 -14.94 13.65
C THR A 146 -8.30 -13.83 13.66
N VAL A 147 -8.11 -13.16 14.80
CA VAL A 147 -7.09 -12.12 14.96
C VAL A 147 -5.70 -12.73 14.81
N ILE A 148 -4.91 -12.18 13.89
CA ILE A 148 -3.51 -12.55 13.64
C ILE A 148 -2.58 -11.65 14.44
N LEU A 149 -2.84 -10.34 14.40
CA LEU A 149 -2.00 -9.34 15.06
C LEU A 149 -2.85 -8.14 15.47
N ARG A 150 -2.56 -7.58 16.63
CA ARG A 150 -3.10 -6.31 17.10
C ARG A 150 -1.94 -5.37 17.38
N VAL A 151 -2.00 -4.17 16.83
CA VAL A 151 -1.01 -3.11 17.02
C VAL A 151 -1.66 -1.96 17.78
N PRO A 152 -1.20 -1.65 19.00
CA PRO A 152 -1.64 -0.47 19.72
C PRO A 152 -1.33 0.81 18.94
N ASP A 153 -2.32 1.72 18.87
CA ASP A 153 -2.18 3.02 18.25
C ASP A 153 -2.63 4.12 19.20
N ILE A 154 -2.03 5.32 19.09
CA ILE A 154 -2.27 6.43 20.02
C ILE A 154 -3.31 7.43 19.53
N ALA A 155 -3.66 7.39 18.25
CA ALA A 155 -4.58 8.34 17.63
C ALA A 155 -5.53 7.67 16.64
N ASP A 156 -6.51 8.44 16.17
CA ASP A 156 -7.52 8.01 15.19
C ASP A 156 -7.17 8.41 13.76
N ASN A 157 -5.93 8.83 13.52
CA ASN A 157 -5.38 9.21 12.23
C ASN A 157 -3.98 8.62 12.02
N HIS A 158 -3.46 8.70 10.80
CA HIS A 158 -2.26 8.01 10.32
C HIS A 158 -2.37 6.49 10.51
N ASN A 159 -3.55 5.94 10.24
CA ASN A 159 -3.78 4.52 10.42
C ASN A 159 -3.16 3.67 9.27
N GLY A 160 -2.94 4.24 8.08
CA GLY A 160 -2.49 3.46 6.91
C GLY A 160 -3.46 2.32 6.61
N GLY A 161 -3.10 1.10 6.95
CA GLY A 161 -3.99 -0.07 6.99
C GLY A 161 -4.04 -0.89 5.70
N ASP A 162 -3.32 -0.50 4.66
CA ASP A 162 -3.34 -1.22 3.38
C ASP A 162 -2.63 -2.57 3.44
N LEU A 163 -3.10 -3.52 2.64
CA LEU A 163 -2.65 -4.92 2.63
C LEU A 163 -2.36 -5.43 1.24
N HIS A 164 -1.17 -6.02 1.06
CA HIS A 164 -0.80 -6.70 -0.18
C HIS A 164 0.05 -7.94 0.08
N PHE A 165 -0.22 -9.02 -0.63
CA PHE A 165 0.71 -10.14 -0.74
C PHE A 165 1.80 -9.81 -1.75
N ASP A 166 3.05 -10.11 -1.40
CA ASP A 166 4.15 -10.05 -2.36
C ASP A 166 4.26 -11.33 -3.21
N SER A 167 5.13 -11.30 -4.21
CA SER A 167 5.35 -12.42 -5.13
C SER A 167 5.89 -13.69 -4.45
N GLN A 168 6.32 -13.61 -3.18
CA GLN A 168 6.76 -14.74 -2.38
C GLN A 168 5.64 -15.31 -1.49
N GLY A 169 4.45 -14.69 -1.52
CA GLY A 169 3.29 -15.09 -0.73
C GLY A 169 3.32 -14.59 0.71
N TYR A 170 4.11 -13.55 1.02
CA TYR A 170 4.11 -12.92 2.34
C TYR A 170 3.20 -11.70 2.36
N LEU A 171 2.48 -11.52 3.46
CA LEU A 171 1.53 -10.42 3.63
C LEU A 171 2.25 -9.17 4.15
N ASN A 172 2.11 -8.06 3.43
CA ASN A 172 2.63 -6.75 3.81
C ASN A 172 1.47 -5.87 4.30
N TRP A 173 1.69 -5.14 5.41
CA TRP A 173 0.71 -4.27 6.04
C TRP A 173 1.34 -2.93 6.41
N SER A 174 0.75 -1.81 5.93
CA SER A 174 1.22 -0.45 6.21
C SER A 174 0.57 0.14 7.46
N MET A 175 1.34 0.91 8.25
CA MET A 175 0.88 1.63 9.44
C MET A 175 1.61 2.97 9.55
N GLY A 176 0.88 4.05 9.87
CA GLY A 176 1.48 5.36 10.11
C GLY A 176 2.11 5.51 11.49
N ASP A 177 2.65 6.69 11.76
CA ASP A 177 3.45 7.03 12.96
C ASP A 177 2.62 7.32 14.22
N GLY A 178 1.29 7.09 14.19
CA GLY A 178 0.38 7.35 15.29
C GLY A 178 -0.11 8.79 15.38
N GLY A 179 -0.04 9.58 14.32
CA GLY A 179 -0.83 10.80 14.10
C GLY A 179 -0.41 12.04 14.84
N VAL A 180 0.62 12.01 15.70
CA VAL A 180 1.09 13.19 16.41
C VAL A 180 2.05 13.98 15.54
N GLN A 181 1.80 15.28 15.36
CA GLN A 181 2.57 16.15 14.49
C GLN A 181 4.09 16.03 14.70
N GLY A 182 4.82 15.68 13.63
CA GLY A 182 6.28 15.61 13.61
C GLY A 182 6.87 14.41 14.33
N ASP A 183 6.08 13.39 14.62
CA ASP A 183 6.50 12.16 15.33
C ASP A 183 7.39 12.44 16.58
N PRO A 184 6.89 13.17 17.57
CA PRO A 184 7.71 13.53 18.74
C PRO A 184 8.12 12.32 19.58
N ASN A 185 7.47 11.18 19.36
CA ASN A 185 7.81 9.92 19.99
C ASN A 185 8.92 9.16 19.25
N GLY A 186 9.21 9.49 17.99
CA GLY A 186 10.17 8.77 17.15
C GLY A 186 9.73 7.35 16.80
N PHE A 187 8.43 7.12 16.65
CA PHE A 187 7.91 5.80 16.27
C PHE A 187 8.39 5.39 14.89
N ALA A 188 8.40 6.32 13.93
CA ALA A 188 8.78 6.02 12.55
C ALA A 188 10.21 5.44 12.45
N GLN A 189 11.16 6.00 13.17
CA GLN A 189 12.57 5.58 13.15
C GLN A 189 12.89 4.45 14.13
N CYS A 190 12.08 4.23 15.17
CA CYS A 190 12.34 3.18 16.14
C CYS A 190 12.01 1.79 15.60
N THR A 191 12.99 0.91 15.52
CA THR A 191 12.82 -0.47 15.05
C THR A 191 12.46 -1.48 16.13
N GLY A 192 12.46 -1.05 17.40
CA GLY A 192 12.13 -1.88 18.55
C GLY A 192 10.84 -1.47 19.27
N ARG A 193 10.65 -2.07 20.45
CA ARG A 193 9.51 -1.77 21.34
C ARG A 193 9.70 -0.39 21.98
N LYS A 194 8.70 0.47 21.86
CA LYS A 194 8.76 1.83 22.35
C LYS A 194 7.45 2.26 23.01
N LYS A 195 7.56 3.11 24.03
CA LYS A 195 6.43 3.81 24.65
C LYS A 195 6.37 5.27 24.21
N ALA A 196 5.18 5.84 24.21
CA ALA A 196 5.00 7.27 23.99
C ALA A 196 5.59 8.06 25.16
N ASP A 197 6.76 8.67 24.97
CA ASP A 197 7.49 9.44 25.98
C ASP A 197 8.00 10.79 25.46
N ASN A 198 7.59 11.20 24.26
CA ASN A 198 8.06 12.40 23.56
C ASN A 198 9.59 12.50 23.44
N ASN A 199 10.28 11.37 23.43
CA ASN A 199 11.72 11.31 23.24
C ASN A 199 12.06 10.40 22.03
N PRO A 200 12.38 10.96 20.86
CA PRO A 200 12.69 10.17 19.67
C PRO A 200 13.90 9.24 19.87
N ASP A 201 14.81 9.60 20.77
CA ASP A 201 16.05 8.85 21.00
C ASP A 201 15.87 7.66 21.95
N SER A 202 14.69 7.47 22.56
CA SER A 202 14.46 6.42 23.57
C SER A 202 13.97 5.09 22.99
N CYS A 203 14.31 4.77 21.73
CA CYS A 203 13.97 3.48 21.13
C CYS A 203 14.40 2.30 22.01
N HIS A 204 13.61 1.22 22.00
CA HIS A 204 13.73 0.05 22.88
C HIS A 204 13.38 0.29 24.37
N SER A 205 12.90 1.47 24.73
CA SER A 205 12.45 1.75 26.10
C SER A 205 11.04 1.25 26.32
N THR A 206 10.87 0.31 27.27
CA THR A 206 9.56 -0.18 27.73
C THR A 206 9.30 0.22 29.18
N SER A 207 10.10 1.15 29.74
CA SER A 207 9.90 1.66 31.11
C SER A 207 8.61 2.48 31.21
N GLY A 208 7.86 2.31 32.30
CA GLY A 208 6.60 2.97 32.56
C GLY A 208 5.37 2.06 32.40
N SER A 209 4.19 2.54 32.76
CA SER A 209 2.90 1.90 32.58
C SER A 209 2.25 2.34 31.28
N GLY A 210 1.51 1.48 30.62
CA GLY A 210 0.79 1.77 29.37
C GLY A 210 1.23 0.87 28.21
N PRO A 211 0.54 0.95 27.06
CA PRO A 211 0.85 0.12 25.90
C PRO A 211 2.23 0.42 25.31
N THR A 212 2.77 -0.55 24.58
CA THR A 212 4.01 -0.42 23.83
C THR A 212 3.65 -0.29 22.35
N TYR A 213 4.16 0.76 21.72
CA TYR A 213 3.92 1.10 20.31
C TYR A 213 5.16 0.72 19.52
N TYR A 214 5.12 -0.40 18.80
CA TYR A 214 6.32 -1.00 18.23
C TYR A 214 6.32 -1.10 16.70
N LEU A 215 5.15 -1.04 16.06
CA LEU A 215 5.03 -1.21 14.62
C LEU A 215 4.46 0.02 13.90
N LEU A 216 4.35 1.16 14.60
CA LEU A 216 3.91 2.43 14.02
C LEU A 216 4.99 3.05 13.13
N GLY A 217 4.58 3.68 12.00
CA GLY A 217 5.47 4.24 10.98
C GLY A 217 6.21 3.18 10.17
N LYS A 218 5.54 2.06 9.86
CA LYS A 218 6.13 0.85 9.26
C LYS A 218 5.29 0.26 8.12
N ILE A 219 5.97 -0.50 7.27
CA ILE A 219 5.35 -1.63 6.56
C ILE A 219 5.92 -2.90 7.18
N ILE A 220 5.07 -3.72 7.78
CA ILE A 220 5.46 -5.04 8.30
C ILE A 220 5.23 -6.13 7.26
N ARG A 221 5.94 -7.25 7.39
CA ARG A 221 5.85 -8.38 6.47
C ARG A 221 5.80 -9.69 7.24
N LEU A 222 4.76 -10.48 7.00
CA LEU A 222 4.43 -11.68 7.77
C LEU A 222 4.22 -12.89 6.85
N ASP A 223 4.69 -14.06 7.29
CA ASP A 223 4.25 -15.35 6.77
C ASP A 223 3.00 -15.80 7.53
N VAL A 224 1.82 -15.56 6.96
CA VAL A 224 0.53 -15.88 7.57
C VAL A 224 0.06 -17.31 7.29
N HIS A 225 0.81 -18.06 6.50
CA HIS A 225 0.57 -19.48 6.21
C HIS A 225 1.27 -20.40 7.22
N SER A 226 2.23 -19.87 7.96
CA SER A 226 2.99 -20.58 9.00
C SER A 226 2.65 -20.06 10.40
N THR A 227 2.97 -20.83 11.42
CA THR A 227 2.84 -20.45 12.83
C THR A 227 4.18 -20.65 13.55
N THR A 228 4.40 -19.86 14.59
CA THR A 228 5.59 -20.01 15.45
C THR A 228 5.17 -20.52 16.82
N ALA A 229 5.61 -21.73 17.18
CA ALA A 229 5.20 -22.37 18.44
C ALA A 229 5.70 -21.64 19.70
N SER A 230 6.89 -21.03 19.62
CA SER A 230 7.52 -20.26 20.70
C SER A 230 8.22 -19.04 20.11
N ALA A 231 7.60 -17.89 20.24
CA ALA A 231 8.09 -16.64 19.67
C ALA A 231 9.42 -16.20 20.29
N PRO A 232 10.46 -15.91 19.49
CA PRO A 232 11.71 -15.31 19.95
C PRO A 232 11.51 -13.94 20.62
N ALA A 233 12.57 -13.44 21.27
CA ALA A 233 12.51 -12.16 21.98
C ALA A 233 12.22 -10.95 21.07
N ASN A 234 12.61 -11.04 19.81
CA ASN A 234 12.42 -10.00 18.80
C ASN A 234 11.07 -10.06 18.07
N PHE A 235 10.16 -10.98 18.40
CA PHE A 235 8.76 -10.87 17.97
C PHE A 235 8.07 -9.81 18.85
N CYS A 236 7.58 -8.77 18.23
CA CYS A 236 6.93 -7.64 18.95
C CYS A 236 5.42 -7.81 19.07
N GLY A 237 4.79 -8.46 18.11
CA GLY A 237 3.35 -8.62 18.03
C GLY A 237 2.74 -9.64 19.00
N VAL A 238 3.57 -10.46 19.65
CA VAL A 238 3.15 -11.50 20.59
C VAL A 238 4.05 -11.55 21.80
N ALA A 239 3.60 -12.22 22.86
CA ALA A 239 4.41 -12.43 24.06
C ALA A 239 5.58 -13.38 23.76
N GLN A 240 6.78 -13.03 24.23
CA GLN A 240 7.97 -13.89 24.14
C GLN A 240 7.69 -15.27 24.73
N GLY A 241 8.09 -16.30 23.99
CA GLY A 241 7.88 -17.70 24.37
C GLY A 241 6.45 -18.21 24.15
N GLY A 242 5.50 -17.32 23.84
CA GLY A 242 4.14 -17.70 23.45
C GLY A 242 4.03 -18.12 21.97
N PRO A 243 2.89 -18.73 21.60
CA PRO A 243 2.64 -19.03 20.19
C PRO A 243 2.33 -17.76 19.41
N ALA A 244 2.80 -17.70 18.14
CA ALA A 244 2.38 -16.68 17.18
C ALA A 244 1.59 -17.34 16.04
N PRO A 245 0.48 -16.73 15.60
CA PRO A 245 -0.31 -17.23 14.48
C PRO A 245 0.30 -16.89 13.11
N TYR A 246 1.56 -16.49 13.10
CA TYR A 246 2.38 -16.18 11.92
C TYR A 246 3.84 -16.59 12.15
N ALA A 247 4.61 -16.60 11.08
CA ALA A 247 6.07 -16.67 11.15
C ALA A 247 6.70 -15.42 10.51
N ILE A 248 7.99 -15.24 10.69
CA ILE A 248 8.75 -14.14 10.11
C ILE A 248 9.41 -14.61 8.81
N PRO A 249 9.18 -13.91 7.69
CA PRO A 249 9.90 -14.17 6.44
C PRO A 249 11.41 -14.01 6.61
N PRO A 250 12.23 -14.93 6.08
CA PRO A 250 13.69 -14.89 6.27
C PRO A 250 14.36 -13.66 5.62
N GLY A 251 13.64 -12.97 4.72
CA GLY A 251 14.09 -11.72 4.09
C GLY A 251 13.78 -10.44 4.87
N ASN A 252 13.14 -10.52 6.05
CA ASN A 252 12.96 -9.35 6.91
C ASN A 252 14.29 -8.92 7.51
N PRO A 253 14.58 -7.61 7.60
CA PRO A 253 15.90 -7.11 8.04
C PRO A 253 16.26 -7.53 9.48
N PHE A 254 15.27 -7.72 10.34
CA PHE A 254 15.43 -8.04 11.75
C PHE A 254 15.02 -9.49 12.11
N ALA A 255 14.93 -10.38 11.12
CA ALA A 255 14.51 -11.77 11.34
C ALA A 255 15.45 -12.56 12.26
N ASP A 256 16.77 -12.28 12.21
CA ASP A 256 17.77 -12.98 13.04
C ASP A 256 17.84 -12.40 14.46
N VAL A 257 17.20 -13.08 15.41
CA VAL A 257 17.20 -12.69 16.83
C VAL A 257 18.60 -12.62 17.45
N GLY A 258 19.58 -13.36 16.93
CA GLY A 258 20.96 -13.34 17.40
C GLY A 258 21.68 -12.03 17.09
N GLN A 259 21.34 -11.42 15.96
CA GLN A 259 21.88 -10.14 15.51
C GLN A 259 21.00 -8.95 15.95
N HIS A 260 19.68 -9.16 16.00
CA HIS A 260 18.66 -8.13 16.27
C HIS A 260 17.77 -8.51 17.47
N PRO A 261 18.30 -8.70 18.68
CA PRO A 261 17.51 -9.17 19.82
C PRO A 261 16.49 -8.16 20.36
N GLN A 262 16.60 -6.90 19.97
CA GLN A 262 15.73 -5.81 20.44
C GLN A 262 14.86 -5.18 19.32
N ASP A 263 15.20 -5.43 18.07
CA ASP A 263 14.43 -4.94 16.92
C ASP A 263 13.25 -5.87 16.64
N CYS A 264 12.16 -5.33 16.11
CA CYS A 264 10.96 -6.10 15.82
C CYS A 264 11.11 -6.87 14.50
N ALA A 265 11.06 -8.19 14.58
CA ALA A 265 11.26 -9.07 13.43
C ALA A 265 10.16 -8.92 12.35
N GLU A 266 8.97 -8.46 12.73
CA GLU A 266 7.85 -8.19 11.85
C GLU A 266 8.13 -7.04 10.88
N ILE A 267 9.01 -6.08 11.23
CA ILE A 267 9.31 -4.91 10.41
C ILE A 267 9.99 -5.34 9.12
N PHE A 268 9.45 -4.84 8.00
CA PHE A 268 10.10 -4.91 6.70
C PHE A 268 10.67 -3.54 6.31
N ASN A 269 9.83 -2.50 6.23
CA ASN A 269 10.24 -1.13 5.96
C ASN A 269 9.85 -0.21 7.13
N TRP A 270 10.59 0.89 7.31
CA TRP A 270 10.35 1.86 8.39
C TRP A 270 10.66 3.29 7.94
N GLY A 271 10.40 4.27 8.81
CA GLY A 271 10.63 5.67 8.49
C GLY A 271 9.52 6.28 7.64
N PHE A 272 8.26 5.91 7.92
CA PHE A 272 7.07 6.47 7.29
C PHE A 272 6.29 7.36 8.25
N ARG A 273 5.61 8.37 7.69
CA ARG A 273 4.65 9.18 8.40
C ARG A 273 3.25 8.57 8.38
N ASN A 274 2.68 8.44 7.21
CA ASN A 274 1.39 7.79 6.98
C ASN A 274 1.40 7.14 5.58
N PRO A 275 2.00 5.94 5.44
CA PRO A 275 2.00 5.20 4.18
C PRO A 275 0.58 4.73 3.89
N PHE A 276 -0.25 5.67 3.39
CA PHE A 276 -1.70 5.53 3.34
C PHE A 276 -2.12 4.41 2.39
N ARG A 277 -1.58 4.42 1.16
CA ARG A 277 -1.73 3.31 0.21
C ARG A 277 -0.39 2.98 -0.42
N PHE A 278 -0.17 1.69 -0.61
CA PHE A 278 0.96 1.20 -1.39
C PHE A 278 0.47 0.13 -2.36
N SER A 279 1.27 -0.21 -3.33
CA SER A 279 0.99 -1.33 -4.24
C SER A 279 2.25 -2.13 -4.49
N ILE A 280 2.05 -3.38 -4.90
CA ILE A 280 3.11 -4.24 -5.41
C ILE A 280 2.79 -4.50 -6.88
N ASP A 281 3.66 -4.03 -7.77
CA ASP A 281 3.48 -4.23 -9.20
C ASP A 281 3.42 -5.74 -9.51
N ARG A 282 2.30 -6.17 -10.07
CA ARG A 282 2.02 -7.60 -10.34
C ARG A 282 2.97 -8.25 -11.34
N GLU A 283 3.68 -7.47 -12.17
CA GLU A 283 4.64 -7.99 -13.15
C GLU A 283 6.06 -8.00 -12.61
N THR A 284 6.48 -6.93 -11.93
CA THR A 284 7.87 -6.79 -11.49
C THR A 284 8.08 -7.17 -10.03
N GLY A 285 7.04 -7.05 -9.20
CA GLY A 285 7.11 -7.21 -7.76
C GLY A 285 7.68 -5.98 -7.03
N ASP A 286 7.87 -4.85 -7.73
CA ASP A 286 8.32 -3.60 -7.14
C ASP A 286 7.23 -3.00 -6.25
N MET A 287 7.62 -2.38 -5.14
CA MET A 287 6.70 -1.72 -4.21
C MET A 287 6.72 -0.22 -4.42
N LEU A 288 5.55 0.39 -4.58
CA LEU A 288 5.33 1.82 -4.73
C LEU A 288 4.46 2.31 -3.57
N ILE A 289 4.89 3.35 -2.86
CA ILE A 289 4.28 3.76 -1.59
C ILE A 289 3.97 5.26 -1.67
N GLY A 290 2.70 5.63 -1.43
CA GLY A 290 2.31 7.02 -1.17
C GLY A 290 2.38 7.29 0.33
N ASP A 291 3.30 8.14 0.75
CA ASP A 291 3.46 8.54 2.15
C ASP A 291 3.00 9.99 2.34
N VAL A 292 1.97 10.18 3.14
CA VAL A 292 1.36 11.51 3.34
C VAL A 292 2.28 12.38 4.18
N GLY A 293 2.65 13.52 3.61
CA GLY A 293 3.54 14.48 4.24
C GLY A 293 2.92 15.29 5.39
N GLN A 294 3.73 16.07 6.08
CA GLN A 294 3.30 16.77 7.29
C GLN A 294 2.66 18.13 7.01
N ASN A 295 3.39 19.02 6.34
CA ASN A 295 2.95 20.41 6.14
C ASN A 295 3.36 21.00 4.78
N SER A 296 4.24 20.35 4.05
CA SER A 296 4.92 20.99 2.94
C SER A 296 4.99 20.14 1.68
N TYR A 297 5.24 18.85 1.80
CA TYR A 297 5.48 17.96 0.67
C TYR A 297 4.82 16.61 0.85
N GLU A 298 4.22 16.12 -0.21
CA GLU A 298 3.75 14.74 -0.39
C GLU A 298 4.80 13.95 -1.15
N GLU A 299 4.88 12.61 -0.96
CA GLU A 299 5.92 11.82 -1.61
C GLU A 299 5.47 10.45 -2.11
N VAL A 300 6.14 9.99 -3.18
CA VAL A 300 6.10 8.62 -3.67
C VAL A 300 7.45 7.97 -3.44
N SER A 301 7.45 6.93 -2.64
CA SER A 301 8.61 6.08 -2.39
C SER A 301 8.55 4.80 -3.22
N PHE A 302 9.73 4.25 -3.55
CA PHE A 302 9.89 3.08 -4.42
C PHE A 302 10.90 2.10 -3.84
N GLN A 303 10.54 0.81 -3.85
CA GLN A 303 11.43 -0.27 -3.46
C GLN A 303 11.46 -1.35 -4.54
N PRO A 304 12.63 -1.65 -5.13
CA PRO A 304 12.75 -2.73 -6.10
C PRO A 304 12.43 -4.10 -5.49
N ALA A 305 11.82 -4.96 -6.29
CA ALA A 305 11.56 -6.35 -5.91
C ALA A 305 12.82 -7.07 -5.41
N GLY A 306 12.66 -7.90 -4.38
CA GLY A 306 13.77 -8.66 -3.80
C GLY A 306 14.78 -7.85 -3.01
N SER A 307 14.58 -6.53 -2.84
CA SER A 307 15.40 -5.71 -1.95
C SER A 307 15.19 -6.10 -0.49
N ALA A 308 16.23 -5.92 0.33
CA ALA A 308 16.07 -5.95 1.78
C ALA A 308 15.21 -4.75 2.23
N GLY A 309 14.65 -4.85 3.44
CA GLY A 309 13.87 -3.77 4.04
C GLY A 309 14.68 -2.48 4.20
N GLN A 310 14.01 -1.34 4.08
CA GLN A 310 14.60 -0.02 3.91
C GLN A 310 14.02 1.01 4.88
N ASN A 311 14.82 2.07 5.18
CA ASN A 311 14.39 3.27 5.89
C ASN A 311 14.01 4.37 4.90
N PHE A 312 12.78 4.93 5.03
CA PHE A 312 12.21 5.92 4.13
C PHE A 312 12.21 7.36 4.71
N GLN A 313 13.07 7.62 5.70
CA GLN A 313 13.57 8.93 6.16
C GLN A 313 12.69 9.73 7.11
N TRP A 314 11.38 9.53 7.19
CA TRP A 314 10.55 10.24 8.15
C TRP A 314 11.00 9.88 9.58
N ASN A 315 11.23 10.81 10.51
CA ASN A 315 10.85 12.23 10.51
C ASN A 315 12.06 13.18 10.32
N GLU A 316 13.15 12.74 9.73
CA GLU A 316 14.27 13.64 9.40
C GLU A 316 14.06 14.38 8.07
N CYS A 317 13.29 13.75 7.14
CA CYS A 317 12.95 14.33 5.85
C CYS A 317 11.44 14.31 5.62
N GLU A 318 10.95 15.28 4.84
CA GLU A 318 9.63 15.37 4.23
C GLU A 318 9.84 15.59 2.73
N GLY A 319 9.58 14.58 1.89
CA GLY A 319 10.03 14.58 0.51
C GLY A 319 11.56 14.63 0.39
N PHE A 320 12.05 15.44 -0.54
CA PHE A 320 13.49 15.69 -0.69
C PHE A 320 14.03 16.74 0.29
N HIS A 321 13.25 17.16 1.29
CA HIS A 321 13.51 18.32 2.14
C HIS A 321 13.75 17.94 3.60
N THR A 322 14.68 18.62 4.27
CA THR A 322 14.93 18.42 5.70
C THR A 322 13.71 18.84 6.54
N TYR A 323 13.26 17.98 7.44
CA TYR A 323 12.15 18.28 8.36
C TYR A 323 12.69 18.42 9.83
N PRO A 324 12.23 19.40 10.59
CA PRO A 324 11.60 20.63 10.11
C PRO A 324 12.63 21.57 9.48
N GLY A 325 12.18 22.47 8.59
CA GLY A 325 13.06 23.54 8.08
C GLY A 325 13.22 23.66 6.57
N GLY A 326 12.88 22.62 5.79
CA GLY A 326 12.77 22.71 4.32
C GLY A 326 14.08 22.79 3.55
N GLY A 327 15.24 22.47 4.15
CA GLY A 327 16.52 22.44 3.45
C GLY A 327 16.57 21.31 2.39
N THR A 328 17.10 21.61 1.19
CA THR A 328 17.22 20.65 0.07
C THR A 328 18.68 20.56 -0.39
N PRO A 329 19.21 19.35 -0.65
CA PRO A 329 18.62 18.04 -0.40
C PRO A 329 18.65 17.66 1.07
N CYS A 330 17.66 16.85 1.52
CA CYS A 330 17.71 16.19 2.81
C CYS A 330 18.73 15.03 2.75
N ALA A 331 19.58 14.91 3.76
CA ALA A 331 20.53 13.81 3.85
C ALA A 331 19.90 12.51 4.36
N GLY A 332 18.88 12.63 5.20
CA GLY A 332 18.23 11.51 5.87
C GLY A 332 19.13 10.71 6.82
N PRO A 333 18.60 9.71 7.52
CA PRO A 333 19.38 8.77 8.30
C PRO A 333 20.36 7.97 7.45
N ALA A 334 21.49 7.54 8.04
CA ALA A 334 22.50 6.76 7.33
C ALA A 334 21.90 5.46 6.75
N GLY A 335 22.07 5.25 5.45
CA GLY A 335 21.55 4.08 4.74
C GLY A 335 20.06 4.16 4.37
N SER A 336 19.40 5.26 4.64
CA SER A 336 18.03 5.50 4.20
C SER A 336 17.95 5.81 2.70
N ILE A 337 16.77 5.67 2.12
CA ILE A 337 16.49 5.98 0.73
C ILE A 337 15.51 7.15 0.60
N PRO A 338 15.83 8.13 -0.28
CA PRO A 338 14.89 9.22 -0.55
C PRO A 338 13.72 8.72 -1.43
N PRO A 339 12.61 9.47 -1.46
CA PRO A 339 11.52 9.18 -2.38
C PRO A 339 11.96 9.31 -3.85
N LYS A 340 11.13 8.85 -4.77
CA LYS A 340 11.31 9.01 -6.20
C LYS A 340 10.68 10.29 -6.74
N LEU A 341 9.66 10.77 -6.04
CA LEU A 341 8.89 11.95 -6.40
C LEU A 341 8.41 12.63 -5.13
N ASP A 342 8.44 13.95 -5.12
CA ASP A 342 7.68 14.77 -4.19
C ASP A 342 6.92 15.90 -4.91
N TYR A 343 5.92 16.46 -4.26
CA TYR A 343 5.25 17.67 -4.68
C TYR A 343 4.79 18.48 -3.46
N SER A 344 4.78 19.82 -3.64
CA SER A 344 4.43 20.71 -2.53
C SER A 344 2.93 20.77 -2.28
N HIS A 345 2.54 21.17 -1.07
CA HIS A 345 1.14 21.43 -0.68
C HIS A 345 0.46 22.56 -1.46
N SER A 346 1.16 23.21 -2.39
CA SER A 346 0.52 24.10 -3.38
C SER A 346 -0.14 23.32 -4.54
N VAL A 347 0.17 22.03 -4.69
CA VAL A 347 -0.38 21.12 -5.72
C VAL A 347 -1.46 20.23 -5.12
N GLY A 348 -1.19 19.62 -3.98
CA GLY A 348 -2.11 18.75 -3.24
C GLY A 348 -1.65 18.63 -1.80
N CYS A 349 -2.42 18.02 -0.91
CA CYS A 349 -2.12 18.02 0.52
C CYS A 349 -2.25 16.65 1.21
N ALA A 350 -2.60 15.62 0.47
CA ALA A 350 -2.71 14.25 0.99
C ALA A 350 -2.63 13.25 -0.17
N ILE A 351 -1.43 12.74 -0.42
CA ILE A 351 -1.23 11.70 -1.42
C ILE A 351 -1.99 10.43 -1.05
N VAL A 352 -2.61 9.81 -2.04
CA VAL A 352 -3.30 8.55 -1.85
C VAL A 352 -2.38 7.35 -2.13
N GLY A 353 -1.39 7.50 -3.01
CA GLY A 353 -0.67 6.38 -3.62
C GLY A 353 -1.40 5.88 -4.86
N GLY A 354 -1.05 4.70 -5.35
CA GLY A 354 -1.65 4.18 -6.57
C GLY A 354 -0.97 2.91 -7.09
N TYR A 355 -1.13 2.63 -8.40
CA TYR A 355 -0.71 1.38 -9.03
C TYR A 355 0.06 1.60 -10.33
N VAL A 356 0.97 0.69 -10.66
CA VAL A 356 1.48 0.56 -12.02
C VAL A 356 0.40 -0.14 -12.86
N TYR A 357 -0.07 0.52 -13.91
CA TYR A 357 -1.12 -0.03 -14.75
C TYR A 357 -0.64 -1.26 -15.53
N ARG A 358 -1.33 -2.39 -15.38
CA ARG A 358 -1.05 -3.68 -16.02
C ARG A 358 -2.26 -4.25 -16.76
N GLY A 359 -3.26 -3.40 -16.99
CA GLY A 359 -4.51 -3.79 -17.60
C GLY A 359 -4.48 -3.80 -19.14
N PRO A 360 -5.65 -3.95 -19.75
CA PRO A 360 -5.77 -4.17 -21.21
C PRO A 360 -5.50 -2.93 -22.07
N ILE A 361 -5.45 -1.70 -21.51
CA ILE A 361 -5.14 -0.49 -22.29
C ILE A 361 -3.64 -0.47 -22.58
N VAL A 362 -3.23 -1.08 -23.69
CA VAL A 362 -1.82 -1.33 -24.05
C VAL A 362 -0.95 -0.07 -24.00
N ALA A 363 -1.48 1.05 -24.48
CA ALA A 363 -0.74 2.33 -24.48
C ALA A 363 -0.55 2.93 -23.05
N PHE A 364 -1.21 2.38 -22.04
CA PHE A 364 -1.14 2.83 -20.65
C PHE A 364 -0.32 1.89 -19.76
N GLN A 365 0.02 0.70 -20.24
CA GLN A 365 0.81 -0.27 -19.46
C GLN A 365 2.16 0.27 -19.02
N GLY A 366 2.56 -0.09 -17.81
CA GLY A 366 3.82 0.31 -17.19
C GLY A 366 3.85 1.73 -16.63
N GLN A 367 2.77 2.49 -16.74
CA GLN A 367 2.67 3.82 -16.15
C GLN A 367 2.14 3.72 -14.71
N TYR A 368 2.78 4.43 -13.79
CA TYR A 368 2.30 4.52 -12.41
C TYR A 368 1.26 5.63 -12.30
N VAL A 369 0.12 5.27 -11.76
CA VAL A 369 -1.04 6.16 -11.57
C VAL A 369 -1.24 6.38 -10.09
N PHE A 370 -1.33 7.63 -9.66
CA PHE A 370 -1.59 8.00 -8.28
C PHE A 370 -2.50 9.25 -8.22
N SER A 371 -2.93 9.62 -7.03
CA SER A 371 -3.82 10.76 -6.81
C SER A 371 -3.51 11.47 -5.51
N ASP A 372 -4.09 12.66 -5.37
CA ASP A 372 -4.12 13.43 -4.13
C ASP A 372 -5.58 13.66 -3.71
N ASN A 373 -5.89 13.42 -2.45
CA ASN A 373 -7.25 13.55 -1.92
C ASN A 373 -7.77 15.00 -1.94
N CYS A 374 -6.88 15.98 -1.71
CA CYS A 374 -7.25 17.38 -1.63
C CYS A 374 -7.50 18.03 -3.00
N SER A 375 -6.63 17.74 -3.98
CA SER A 375 -6.81 18.25 -5.35
C SER A 375 -7.83 17.43 -6.12
N GLY A 376 -7.94 16.13 -5.83
CA GLY A 376 -8.75 15.17 -6.60
C GLY A 376 -8.19 14.88 -7.98
N ASP A 377 -6.97 15.35 -8.28
CA ASP A 377 -6.32 15.11 -9.56
C ASP A 377 -5.72 13.72 -9.63
N ILE A 378 -5.77 13.11 -10.80
CA ILE A 378 -5.04 11.89 -11.14
C ILE A 378 -3.71 12.28 -11.79
N TYR A 379 -2.63 11.74 -11.26
CA TYR A 379 -1.28 11.93 -11.75
C TYR A 379 -0.72 10.65 -12.36
N VAL A 380 0.11 10.78 -13.37
CA VAL A 380 0.70 9.68 -14.12
C VAL A 380 2.20 9.87 -14.27
N VAL A 381 2.99 8.88 -13.84
CA VAL A 381 4.42 8.75 -14.07
C VAL A 381 4.64 7.76 -15.20
N SER A 382 5.22 8.22 -16.30
CA SER A 382 5.37 7.39 -17.51
C SER A 382 6.45 6.31 -17.42
N ASN A 383 7.33 6.37 -16.44
CA ASN A 383 8.46 5.45 -16.30
C ASN A 383 8.82 5.26 -14.81
N ALA A 384 8.05 4.41 -14.13
CA ALA A 384 8.19 4.13 -12.71
C ALA A 384 9.04 2.87 -12.47
N ASP A 385 10.31 2.90 -12.88
CA ASP A 385 11.18 1.73 -12.93
C ASP A 385 12.33 1.73 -11.92
N GLY A 386 12.29 2.57 -10.91
CA GLY A 386 13.37 2.68 -9.93
C GLY A 386 14.64 3.36 -10.47
N GLY A 387 14.68 3.74 -11.74
CA GLY A 387 15.80 4.39 -12.40
C GLY A 387 16.12 5.81 -11.86
N VAL A 388 16.20 6.80 -12.78
CA VAL A 388 16.59 8.16 -12.41
C VAL A 388 15.56 8.82 -11.48
N SER A 389 16.02 9.47 -10.41
CA SER A 389 15.22 10.29 -9.50
C SER A 389 15.64 11.77 -9.67
N PRO A 390 14.74 12.76 -9.50
CA PRO A 390 13.31 12.60 -9.24
C PRO A 390 12.50 12.17 -10.47
N TRP A 391 11.40 11.45 -10.25
CA TRP A 391 10.42 11.18 -11.29
C TRP A 391 9.65 12.45 -11.63
N THR A 392 9.11 12.51 -12.85
CA THR A 392 8.19 13.56 -13.28
C THR A 392 6.83 12.95 -13.54
N TYR A 393 5.77 13.71 -13.27
CA TYR A 393 4.39 13.28 -13.49
C TYR A 393 3.64 14.25 -14.42
N GLN A 394 2.56 13.75 -14.97
CA GLN A 394 1.59 14.52 -15.75
C GLN A 394 0.22 14.44 -15.06
N THR A 395 -0.56 15.50 -15.12
CA THR A 395 -1.94 15.50 -14.64
C THR A 395 -2.87 14.99 -15.74
N MET A 396 -3.70 14.01 -15.42
CA MET A 396 -4.73 13.51 -16.33
C MET A 396 -5.86 14.55 -16.45
N SER A 397 -6.18 14.95 -17.67
CA SER A 397 -7.26 15.92 -17.93
C SER A 397 -8.63 15.23 -17.99
N GLY A 398 -9.68 16.00 -17.63
CA GLY A 398 -11.06 15.51 -17.75
C GLY A 398 -11.51 14.55 -16.65
N THR A 399 -10.77 14.47 -15.55
CA THR A 399 -11.20 13.75 -14.36
C THR A 399 -12.36 14.48 -13.68
N PRO A 400 -13.37 13.78 -13.15
CA PRO A 400 -14.35 14.40 -12.28
C PRO A 400 -13.66 14.93 -11.02
N GLY A 401 -14.14 16.07 -10.49
CA GLY A 401 -13.64 16.55 -9.19
C GLY A 401 -13.95 15.52 -8.11
N MET A 402 -12.95 14.78 -7.66
CA MET A 402 -13.06 13.67 -6.73
C MET A 402 -12.43 14.01 -5.38
N SER A 403 -12.82 13.29 -4.35
CA SER A 403 -12.05 13.11 -3.12
C SER A 403 -11.50 11.69 -3.15
N THR A 404 -10.38 11.47 -3.85
CA THR A 404 -9.84 10.12 -4.04
C THR A 404 -9.41 9.53 -2.70
N TYR A 405 -9.86 8.31 -2.41
CA TYR A 405 -9.48 7.58 -1.18
C TYR A 405 -8.63 6.34 -1.45
N SER A 406 -8.74 5.74 -2.62
CA SER A 406 -7.94 4.57 -2.95
C SER A 406 -7.97 4.25 -4.44
N PHE A 407 -7.07 3.38 -4.82
CA PHE A 407 -7.09 2.63 -6.07
C PHE A 407 -7.24 1.15 -5.78
N GLY A 408 -7.47 0.38 -6.82
CA GLY A 408 -7.41 -1.07 -6.77
C GLY A 408 -7.46 -1.68 -8.16
N GLU A 409 -7.10 -2.93 -8.27
CA GLU A 409 -7.10 -3.62 -9.56
C GLU A 409 -7.85 -4.94 -9.49
N ASP A 410 -8.40 -5.36 -10.64
CA ASP A 410 -8.99 -6.69 -10.77
C ASP A 410 -7.97 -7.72 -11.29
N ALA A 411 -8.42 -8.97 -11.43
CA ALA A 411 -7.59 -10.07 -11.91
C ALA A 411 -7.04 -9.84 -13.33
N GLN A 412 -7.73 -9.02 -14.15
CA GLN A 412 -7.32 -8.64 -15.49
C GLN A 412 -6.39 -7.42 -15.52
N GLY A 413 -6.15 -6.78 -14.36
CA GLY A 413 -5.36 -5.55 -14.25
C GLY A 413 -6.12 -4.28 -14.63
N ASN A 414 -7.46 -4.33 -14.76
CA ASN A 414 -8.23 -3.10 -14.85
C ASN A 414 -8.04 -2.31 -13.56
N LEU A 415 -7.75 -1.02 -13.69
CA LEU A 415 -7.51 -0.13 -12.57
C LEU A 415 -8.77 0.64 -12.22
N TYR A 416 -9.09 0.68 -10.94
CA TYR A 416 -10.24 1.37 -10.37
C TYR A 416 -9.79 2.49 -9.44
N VAL A 417 -10.67 3.50 -9.27
CA VAL A 417 -10.49 4.63 -8.35
C VAL A 417 -11.71 4.73 -7.45
N ALA A 418 -11.51 4.80 -6.15
CA ALA A 418 -12.56 5.05 -5.16
C ALA A 418 -12.61 6.54 -4.83
N ASP A 419 -13.78 7.16 -5.06
CA ASP A 419 -14.09 8.51 -4.61
C ASP A 419 -14.83 8.43 -3.26
N GLY A 420 -14.28 9.04 -2.21
CA GLY A 420 -14.89 9.07 -0.88
C GLY A 420 -16.29 9.67 -0.82
N ASN A 421 -16.72 10.37 -1.88
CA ASN A 421 -18.08 10.88 -2.02
C ASN A 421 -19.10 9.82 -2.46
N GLY A 422 -18.66 8.59 -2.77
CA GLY A 422 -19.52 7.44 -3.08
C GLY A 422 -19.22 6.71 -4.39
N PRO A 423 -18.88 7.39 -5.49
CA PRO A 423 -18.59 6.71 -6.75
C PRO A 423 -17.31 5.86 -6.71
N VAL A 424 -17.33 4.81 -7.53
CA VAL A 424 -16.11 4.12 -7.98
C VAL A 424 -16.01 4.30 -9.48
N TYR A 425 -14.81 4.46 -9.99
CA TYR A 425 -14.53 4.61 -11.42
C TYR A 425 -13.56 3.53 -11.89
N VAL A 426 -13.62 3.20 -13.16
CA VAL A 426 -12.65 2.35 -13.86
C VAL A 426 -12.00 3.14 -14.99
N PHE A 427 -10.70 2.92 -15.22
CA PHE A 427 -10.00 3.51 -16.36
C PHE A 427 -10.50 2.87 -17.66
N HIS A 428 -10.85 3.71 -18.62
CA HIS A 428 -11.39 3.32 -19.91
C HIS A 428 -10.68 4.09 -21.04
N SER A 429 -10.62 3.51 -22.24
CA SER A 429 -10.07 4.18 -23.42
C SER A 429 -11.04 4.10 -24.61
N ASP A 430 -11.37 5.26 -25.17
CA ASP A 430 -12.24 5.35 -26.36
C ASP A 430 -11.54 4.94 -27.65
N SER A 431 -10.27 4.52 -27.61
CA SER A 431 -9.45 4.28 -28.82
C SER A 431 -9.77 3.00 -29.58
N GLY A 432 -10.80 2.25 -29.19
CA GLY A 432 -11.24 1.01 -29.88
C GLY A 432 -10.25 -0.15 -29.79
N ALA A 433 -9.17 0.01 -29.01
CA ALA A 433 -8.19 -1.05 -28.73
C ALA A 433 -8.57 -1.85 -27.46
N ASP A 434 -9.70 -1.52 -26.87
CA ASP A 434 -10.18 -2.15 -25.64
C ASP A 434 -10.82 -3.50 -25.94
N LEU A 435 -10.05 -4.57 -25.75
CA LEU A 435 -10.55 -5.95 -25.70
C LEU A 435 -11.23 -6.26 -24.36
N ILE A 436 -11.94 -5.26 -23.76
CA ILE A 436 -12.13 -5.24 -22.32
C ILE A 436 -13.31 -5.96 -21.87
N PHE A 437 -14.23 -6.37 -22.29
CA PHE A 437 -15.34 -7.06 -21.63
C PHE A 437 -15.64 -8.44 -22.22
N ALA A 438 -14.62 -9.28 -22.25
CA ALA A 438 -14.82 -10.72 -22.53
C ALA A 438 -15.81 -11.39 -21.54
N ASN A 439 -16.24 -10.65 -20.49
CA ASN A 439 -17.17 -11.11 -19.46
C ASN A 439 -18.57 -10.45 -19.51
N GLY A 440 -18.95 -9.81 -20.61
CA GLY A 440 -20.34 -9.43 -20.83
C GLY A 440 -20.80 -8.07 -20.26
N PHE A 441 -19.87 -7.14 -20.05
CA PHE A 441 -20.21 -5.74 -19.80
C PHE A 441 -20.04 -4.94 -21.11
N ASP A 442 -20.94 -5.15 -22.04
CA ASP A 442 -21.17 -4.22 -23.16
C ASP A 442 -22.31 -3.29 -22.74
N PRO A 443 -22.21 -1.94 -22.97
CA PRO A 443 -23.18 -0.95 -22.50
C PRO A 443 -24.56 -1.13 -23.07
#